data_82206a850aea00d1909696687c185384
#
_entry.id   82206a850aea00d1909696687c185384
#
_cell.length_a   1.000
_cell.length_b   1.000
_cell.length_c   1.000
_cell.angle_alpha   90.00
_cell.angle_beta   90.00
_cell.angle_gamma   90.00
#
_symmetry.space_group_name_H-M   'P 1'
#
loop_
_entity.id
_entity.type
_entity.pdbx_description
1 polymer ?
#
loop_
_entity_poly.entity_id
_entity_poly.type
_entity_poly.pdbx_seq_one_letter_code
_entity_poly.pdbx_strand_id
1 'polypeptide(L)'
;MDVFQTLLWDLGELINQPLHVDKNRACKLLLNETIEVQLEMDTYEERLLIVAFIAEIPLGKFRENVLKEGLKMNSTYHPCGVFAYLEKKSTLILRKYLHVSNLSSEKLLKHLEVFVEEAEEWHIALNNGQTSPDKYKRPASPPVPQ
;
A
#
# COMPACT_ATOMS: atom_id res chain seq x y z
N MET A 1 6.07 -17.95 -20.45
CA MET A 1 5.51 -17.15 -19.32
C MET A 1 5.15 -15.77 -19.85
N ASP A 2 4.07 -15.21 -19.38
CA ASP A 2 3.74 -13.82 -19.73
C ASP A 2 4.58 -12.83 -18.88
N VAL A 3 4.40 -11.54 -19.12
CA VAL A 3 5.17 -10.50 -18.45
C VAL A 3 4.99 -10.57 -16.94
N PHE A 4 3.76 -10.75 -16.47
CA PHE A 4 3.46 -10.81 -15.05
C PHE A 4 4.10 -12.01 -14.37
N GLN A 5 3.96 -13.19 -14.98
CA GLN A 5 4.56 -14.41 -14.46
C GLN A 5 6.08 -14.30 -14.36
N THR A 6 6.72 -13.74 -15.39
CA THR A 6 8.17 -13.53 -15.39
C THR A 6 8.59 -12.57 -14.27
N LEU A 7 7.86 -11.47 -14.14
CA LEU A 7 8.12 -10.48 -13.12
C LEU A 7 8.02 -11.09 -11.71
N LEU A 8 6.97 -11.89 -11.48
CA LEU A 8 6.76 -12.56 -10.18
C LEU A 8 7.82 -13.63 -9.90
N TRP A 9 8.21 -14.39 -10.94
CA TRP A 9 9.26 -15.39 -10.79
C TRP A 9 10.56 -14.73 -10.31
N ASP A 10 10.97 -13.66 -11.02
CA ASP A 10 12.20 -12.95 -10.70
C ASP A 10 12.10 -12.28 -9.31
N LEU A 11 10.95 -11.71 -8.98
CA LEU A 11 10.73 -11.11 -7.66
C LEU A 11 10.84 -12.18 -6.56
N GLY A 12 10.22 -13.35 -6.78
CA GLY A 12 10.30 -14.46 -5.84
C GLY A 12 11.73 -14.91 -5.56
N GLU A 13 12.57 -14.91 -6.60
CA GLU A 13 13.98 -15.22 -6.44
C GLU A 13 14.69 -14.17 -5.57
N LEU A 14 14.38 -12.88 -5.77
CA LEU A 14 14.99 -11.80 -5.01
C LEU A 14 14.63 -11.85 -3.53
N ILE A 15 13.38 -12.17 -3.21
CA ILE A 15 12.89 -12.17 -1.81
C ILE A 15 12.94 -13.56 -1.18
N ASN A 16 13.42 -14.55 -1.93
CA ASN A 16 13.53 -15.94 -1.50
C ASN A 16 12.20 -16.51 -1.02
N GLN A 17 11.14 -16.22 -1.79
CA GLN A 17 9.79 -16.66 -1.48
C GLN A 17 9.09 -17.04 -2.79
N PRO A 18 8.51 -18.25 -2.90
CA PRO A 18 7.77 -18.61 -4.10
C PRO A 18 6.49 -17.78 -4.21
N LEU A 19 6.27 -17.20 -5.39
CA LEU A 19 5.09 -16.38 -5.67
C LEU A 19 4.25 -17.05 -6.75
N HIS A 20 2.94 -17.07 -6.54
CA HIS A 20 2.00 -17.75 -7.44
C HIS A 20 0.91 -16.79 -7.90
N VAL A 21 0.58 -16.87 -9.18
CA VAL A 21 -0.54 -16.13 -9.76
C VAL A 21 -1.81 -16.94 -9.56
N ASP A 22 -2.86 -16.33 -9.03
CA ASP A 22 -4.13 -16.98 -8.88
C ASP A 22 -4.96 -16.84 -10.18
N LYS A 23 -6.19 -17.41 -10.18
CA LYS A 23 -7.09 -17.38 -11.34
C LYS A 23 -7.52 -15.96 -11.74
N ASN A 24 -7.37 -14.98 -10.84
CA ASN A 24 -7.76 -13.60 -11.08
C ASN A 24 -6.57 -12.73 -11.53
N ARG A 25 -5.46 -13.35 -11.91
CA ARG A 25 -4.22 -12.68 -12.27
C ARG A 25 -3.67 -11.81 -11.14
N ALA A 26 -3.82 -12.29 -9.93
CA ALA A 26 -3.34 -11.61 -8.73
C ALA A 26 -2.38 -12.51 -7.97
N CYS A 27 -1.47 -11.89 -7.25
CA CYS A 27 -0.51 -12.57 -6.38
C CYS A 27 -0.56 -11.90 -5.02
N LYS A 28 -0.76 -12.69 -3.98
CA LYS A 28 -0.72 -12.21 -2.60
C LYS A 28 0.59 -12.63 -1.97
N LEU A 29 1.22 -11.70 -1.26
CA LEU A 29 2.45 -11.96 -0.54
C LEU A 29 2.45 -11.20 0.78
N LEU A 30 3.20 -11.71 1.74
CA LEU A 30 3.36 -11.09 3.04
C LEU A 30 4.74 -10.45 3.09
N LEU A 31 4.81 -9.14 3.29
CA LEU A 31 6.07 -8.42 3.41
C LEU A 31 6.25 -7.91 4.83
N ASN A 32 7.48 -7.92 5.32
CA ASN A 32 7.84 -7.53 6.69
C ASN A 32 7.05 -8.30 7.75
N GLU A 33 6.60 -9.51 7.41
CA GLU A 33 5.84 -10.41 8.29
C GLU A 33 4.49 -9.88 8.77
N THR A 34 4.14 -8.63 8.45
CA THR A 34 2.94 -7.96 8.97
C THR A 34 1.99 -7.48 7.90
N ILE A 35 2.51 -7.07 6.74
CA ILE A 35 1.69 -6.40 5.72
C ILE A 35 1.42 -7.35 4.56
N GLU A 36 0.13 -7.68 4.37
CA GLU A 36 -0.31 -8.42 3.21
C GLU A 36 -0.39 -7.45 2.02
N VAL A 37 0.25 -7.83 0.92
CA VAL A 37 0.27 -7.06 -0.31
C VAL A 37 -0.32 -7.91 -1.42
N GLN A 38 -1.10 -7.30 -2.28
CA GLN A 38 -1.62 -7.95 -3.47
C GLN A 38 -1.08 -7.23 -4.70
N LEU A 39 -0.54 -8.01 -5.64
CA LEU A 39 -0.10 -7.53 -6.93
C LEU A 39 -1.09 -8.02 -7.98
N GLU A 40 -1.58 -7.12 -8.81
CA GLU A 40 -2.56 -7.46 -9.82
C GLU A 40 -2.22 -6.79 -11.14
N MET A 41 -2.12 -7.58 -12.21
CA MET A 41 -1.84 -7.07 -13.53
C MET A 41 -3.15 -6.71 -14.24
N ASP A 42 -3.19 -5.55 -14.89
CA ASP A 42 -4.37 -5.18 -15.65
C ASP A 42 -4.49 -6.03 -16.92
N THR A 43 -5.67 -5.96 -17.56
CA THR A 43 -6.01 -6.80 -18.71
C THR A 43 -5.07 -6.58 -19.90
N TYR A 44 -4.55 -5.38 -20.06
CA TYR A 44 -3.67 -5.02 -21.18
C TYR A 44 -2.19 -5.15 -20.83
N GLU A 45 -1.85 -5.59 -19.63
CA GLU A 45 -0.47 -5.73 -19.15
C GLU A 45 0.34 -4.44 -19.23
N GLU A 46 -0.34 -3.30 -19.08
CA GLU A 46 0.29 -1.98 -19.10
C GLU A 46 0.60 -1.45 -17.71
N ARG A 47 -0.24 -1.82 -16.72
CA ARG A 47 -0.11 -1.32 -15.36
C ARG A 47 -0.21 -2.46 -14.36
N LEU A 48 0.63 -2.37 -13.36
CA LEU A 48 0.59 -3.26 -12.22
C LEU A 48 -0.02 -2.49 -11.05
N LEU A 49 -1.10 -3.02 -10.49
CA LEU A 49 -1.70 -2.47 -9.28
C LEU A 49 -1.08 -3.15 -8.07
N ILE A 50 -0.55 -2.35 -7.15
CA ILE A 50 -0.08 -2.85 -5.85
C ILE A 50 -1.02 -2.34 -4.78
N VAL A 51 -1.44 -3.24 -3.88
CA VAL A 51 -2.37 -2.94 -2.80
C VAL A 51 -1.80 -3.47 -1.50
N ALA A 52 -1.74 -2.61 -0.48
CA ALA A 52 -1.36 -3.04 0.87
C ALA A 52 -2.60 -2.96 1.76
N PHE A 53 -2.87 -4.03 2.49
CA PHE A 53 -3.99 -4.10 3.44
C PHE A 53 -3.46 -3.61 4.79
N ILE A 54 -3.87 -2.40 5.17
CA ILE A 54 -3.31 -1.74 6.35
C ILE A 54 -3.93 -2.24 7.64
N ALA A 55 -5.24 -2.14 7.78
CA ALA A 55 -5.92 -2.57 8.99
C ALA A 55 -7.42 -2.60 8.79
N GLU A 56 -8.07 -3.54 9.47
CA GLU A 56 -9.51 -3.55 9.59
C GLU A 56 -9.92 -2.51 10.63
N ILE A 57 -10.89 -1.68 10.29
CA ILE A 57 -11.31 -0.58 11.15
C ILE A 57 -12.79 -0.76 11.50
N PRO A 58 -13.10 -1.02 12.78
CA PRO A 58 -14.49 -1.20 13.19
C PRO A 58 -15.32 0.07 13.03
N LEU A 59 -16.63 -0.09 12.88
CA LEU A 59 -17.56 1.02 12.74
C LEU A 59 -17.49 1.92 13.97
N GLY A 60 -17.51 3.23 13.76
CA GLY A 60 -17.52 4.22 14.83
C GLY A 60 -16.72 5.47 14.51
N LYS A 61 -16.56 6.31 15.52
CA LYS A 61 -15.87 7.60 15.37
C LYS A 61 -14.41 7.44 14.96
N PHE A 62 -13.76 6.41 15.44
CA PHE A 62 -12.37 6.12 15.09
C PHE A 62 -12.22 5.91 13.57
N ARG A 63 -13.11 5.07 12.99
CA ARG A 63 -13.11 4.85 11.53
C ARG A 63 -13.29 6.18 10.79
N GLU A 64 -14.27 6.98 11.22
CA GLU A 64 -14.53 8.27 10.58
C GLU A 64 -13.28 9.15 10.57
N ASN A 65 -12.60 9.24 11.71
CA ASN A 65 -11.39 10.05 11.82
C ASN A 65 -10.22 9.51 11.00
N VAL A 66 -10.05 8.19 10.96
CA VAL A 66 -9.01 7.56 10.13
C VAL A 66 -9.27 7.84 8.65
N LEU A 67 -10.51 7.69 8.21
CA LEU A 67 -10.86 7.95 6.80
C LEU A 67 -10.65 9.43 6.44
N LYS A 68 -10.93 10.34 7.35
CA LYS A 68 -10.63 11.75 7.14
C LYS A 68 -9.14 12.01 6.94
N GLU A 69 -8.30 11.34 7.73
CA GLU A 69 -6.84 11.47 7.58
C GLU A 69 -6.39 10.91 6.24
N GLY A 70 -6.91 9.76 5.83
CA GLY A 70 -6.61 9.18 4.53
C GLY A 70 -7.00 10.10 3.37
N LEU A 71 -8.18 10.71 3.44
CA LEU A 71 -8.64 11.66 2.43
C LEU A 71 -7.78 12.91 2.38
N LYS A 72 -7.30 13.39 3.52
CA LYS A 72 -6.36 14.52 3.56
C LYS A 72 -5.06 14.17 2.83
N MET A 73 -4.54 12.97 3.05
CA MET A 73 -3.34 12.50 2.35
C MET A 73 -3.57 12.44 0.84
N ASN A 74 -4.76 11.98 0.43
CA ASN A 74 -5.11 11.89 -0.99
C ASN A 74 -5.27 13.25 -1.66
N SER A 75 -5.57 14.31 -0.90
CA SER A 75 -5.75 15.65 -1.44
C SER A 75 -4.44 16.36 -1.74
N THR A 76 -3.32 15.81 -1.29
CA THR A 76 -1.98 16.31 -1.57
C THR A 76 -1.22 15.28 -2.37
N TYR A 77 -0.12 15.70 -3.01
CA TYR A 77 0.73 14.74 -3.70
C TYR A 77 1.37 13.79 -2.68
N HIS A 78 1.05 12.50 -2.81
CA HIS A 78 1.57 11.46 -1.92
C HIS A 78 2.22 10.38 -2.78
N PRO A 79 3.55 10.33 -2.85
CA PRO A 79 4.24 9.44 -3.79
C PRO A 79 4.06 7.96 -3.49
N CYS A 80 3.66 7.61 -2.27
CA CYS A 80 3.47 6.21 -1.89
C CYS A 80 2.13 5.61 -2.32
N GLY A 81 1.24 6.43 -2.89
CA GLY A 81 -0.03 5.91 -3.41
C GLY A 81 -1.25 6.64 -2.88
N VAL A 82 -2.40 6.00 -3.02
CA VAL A 82 -3.72 6.56 -2.67
C VAL A 82 -4.36 5.66 -1.63
N PHE A 83 -4.91 6.26 -0.58
CA PHE A 83 -5.68 5.54 0.42
C PHE A 83 -7.09 5.28 -0.08
N ALA A 84 -7.61 4.11 0.22
CA ALA A 84 -8.96 3.71 -0.11
C ALA A 84 -9.53 2.82 0.99
N TYR A 85 -10.84 2.65 0.97
CA TYR A 85 -11.53 1.84 1.96
C TYR A 85 -12.28 0.72 1.27
N LEU A 86 -11.98 -0.54 1.67
CA LEU A 86 -12.69 -1.70 1.18
C LEU A 86 -13.86 -1.99 2.11
N GLU A 87 -15.05 -1.62 1.69
CA GLU A 87 -16.27 -1.75 2.48
C GLU A 87 -16.53 -3.19 2.91
N LYS A 88 -16.39 -4.14 2.00
CA LYS A 88 -16.67 -5.56 2.28
C LYS A 88 -15.80 -6.15 3.38
N LYS A 89 -14.58 -5.63 3.53
CA LYS A 89 -13.63 -6.11 4.54
C LYS A 89 -13.42 -5.11 5.66
N SER A 90 -14.09 -3.97 5.62
CA SER A 90 -13.92 -2.87 6.58
C SER A 90 -12.44 -2.49 6.75
N THR A 91 -11.68 -2.51 5.65
CA THR A 91 -10.23 -2.41 5.68
C THR A 91 -9.73 -1.17 4.95
N LEU A 92 -8.85 -0.42 5.62
CA LEU A 92 -8.10 0.66 4.98
C LEU A 92 -6.99 0.05 4.15
N ILE A 93 -6.88 0.48 2.90
CA ILE A 93 -5.81 0.04 2.00
C ILE A 93 -5.04 1.24 1.46
N LEU A 94 -3.79 0.97 1.09
CA LEU A 94 -2.98 1.87 0.28
C LEU A 94 -2.81 1.20 -1.07
N ARG A 95 -2.98 1.94 -2.15
CA ARG A 95 -2.87 1.37 -3.50
C ARG A 95 -2.07 2.29 -4.40
N LYS A 96 -1.38 1.69 -5.36
CA LYS A 96 -0.56 2.41 -6.33
C LYS A 96 -0.49 1.63 -7.64
N TYR A 97 -0.54 2.34 -8.76
CA TYR A 97 -0.27 1.77 -10.07
C TYR A 97 1.18 2.01 -10.46
N LEU A 98 1.81 1.00 -11.03
CA LEU A 98 3.13 1.10 -11.65
C LEU A 98 3.00 0.76 -13.12
N HIS A 99 3.65 1.54 -13.98
CA HIS A 99 3.74 1.20 -15.39
C HIS A 99 4.70 0.02 -15.56
N VAL A 100 4.29 -0.96 -16.35
CA VAL A 100 5.09 -2.17 -16.58
C VAL A 100 6.27 -1.88 -17.51
N SER A 101 6.16 -0.86 -18.34
CA SER A 101 7.23 -0.44 -19.25
C SER A 101 8.52 -0.18 -18.47
N ASN A 102 9.59 -0.88 -18.81
CA ASN A 102 10.88 -0.78 -18.17
C ASN A 102 10.89 -1.17 -16.68
N LEU A 103 9.87 -1.90 -16.23
CA LEU A 103 9.80 -2.37 -14.84
C LEU A 103 10.51 -3.71 -14.73
N SER A 104 11.62 -3.72 -14.00
CA SER A 104 12.32 -4.96 -13.65
C SER A 104 11.88 -5.42 -12.26
N SER A 105 12.21 -6.66 -11.92
CA SER A 105 11.93 -7.16 -10.57
C SER A 105 12.67 -6.38 -9.50
N GLU A 106 13.89 -5.92 -9.79
CA GLU A 106 14.68 -5.10 -8.87
C GLU A 106 14.00 -3.75 -8.61
N LYS A 107 13.51 -3.11 -9.66
CA LYS A 107 12.78 -1.84 -9.55
C LYS A 107 11.46 -2.05 -8.81
N LEU A 108 10.76 -3.14 -9.11
CA LEU A 108 9.52 -3.48 -8.41
C LEU A 108 9.77 -3.65 -6.92
N LEU A 109 10.84 -4.38 -6.56
CA LEU A 109 11.18 -4.58 -5.15
C LEU A 109 11.44 -3.24 -4.44
N LYS A 110 12.15 -2.33 -5.07
CA LYS A 110 12.41 -1.00 -4.49
C LYS A 110 11.10 -0.22 -4.27
N HIS A 111 10.19 -0.28 -5.24
CA HIS A 111 8.87 0.34 -5.07
C HIS A 111 8.09 -0.29 -3.92
N LEU A 112 8.12 -1.62 -3.82
CA LEU A 112 7.43 -2.34 -2.76
C LEU A 112 7.99 -2.03 -1.38
N GLU A 113 9.31 -1.90 -1.25
CA GLU A 113 9.94 -1.58 0.03
C GLU A 113 9.45 -0.23 0.58
N VAL A 114 9.42 0.81 -0.26
CA VAL A 114 8.93 2.13 0.12
C VAL A 114 7.43 2.10 0.41
N PHE A 115 6.68 1.41 -0.43
CA PHE A 115 5.23 1.28 -0.32
C PHE A 115 4.82 0.56 0.97
N VAL A 116 5.47 -0.54 1.27
CA VAL A 116 5.17 -1.33 2.47
C VAL A 116 5.60 -0.61 3.74
N GLU A 117 6.71 0.12 3.71
CA GLU A 117 7.13 0.93 4.84
C GLU A 117 6.05 1.94 5.23
N GLU A 118 5.46 2.62 4.26
CA GLU A 118 4.38 3.56 4.51
C GLU A 118 3.14 2.84 5.07
N ALA A 119 2.76 1.73 4.48
CA ALA A 119 1.61 0.94 4.95
C ALA A 119 1.83 0.43 6.38
N GLU A 120 3.03 0.01 6.70
CA GLU A 120 3.38 -0.48 8.03
C GLU A 120 3.30 0.62 9.08
N GLU A 121 3.76 1.82 8.75
CA GLU A 121 3.65 2.96 9.68
C GLU A 121 2.20 3.27 10.02
N TRP A 122 1.32 3.21 9.02
CA TRP A 122 -0.12 3.37 9.26
C TRP A 122 -0.69 2.22 10.09
N HIS A 123 -0.29 1.00 9.78
CA HIS A 123 -0.73 -0.18 10.53
C HIS A 123 -0.39 -0.05 12.01
N ILE A 124 0.84 0.33 12.32
CA ILE A 124 1.30 0.52 13.69
C ILE A 124 0.51 1.64 14.38
N ALA A 125 0.35 2.77 13.70
CA ALA A 125 -0.38 3.91 14.26
C ALA A 125 -1.82 3.54 14.61
N LEU A 126 -2.53 2.89 13.69
CA LEU A 126 -3.91 2.50 13.92
C LEU A 126 -4.05 1.47 15.04
N ASN A 127 -3.11 0.54 15.14
CA ASN A 127 -3.12 -0.44 16.23
C ASN A 127 -2.84 0.20 17.60
N ASN A 128 -2.20 1.36 17.62
CA ASN A 128 -1.95 2.13 18.84
C ASN A 128 -3.07 3.13 19.14
N GLY A 129 -4.18 3.07 18.40
CA GLY A 129 -5.32 3.97 18.60
C GLY A 129 -5.16 5.35 18.00
N GLN A 130 -4.10 5.55 17.21
CA GLN A 130 -3.90 6.81 16.48
C GLN A 130 -4.65 6.77 15.16
N THR A 131 -5.02 7.94 14.63
CA THR A 131 -5.77 8.04 13.36
C THR A 131 -4.85 8.22 12.17
N SER A 132 -3.57 8.49 12.40
CA SER A 132 -2.53 8.60 11.38
C SER A 132 -1.16 8.54 12.06
N PRO A 133 -0.08 8.26 11.30
CA PRO A 133 1.27 8.31 11.86
C PRO A 133 1.65 9.70 12.37
N ASP A 134 2.48 9.74 13.40
CA ASP A 134 2.90 11.00 14.02
C ASP A 134 3.59 11.96 13.05
N LYS A 135 4.29 11.44 12.06
CA LYS A 135 4.98 12.28 11.06
C LYS A 135 4.03 13.17 10.26
N TYR A 136 2.74 12.83 10.23
CA TYR A 136 1.73 13.61 9.51
C TYR A 136 0.95 14.56 10.43
N LYS A 137 1.21 14.50 11.73
CA LYS A 137 0.60 15.45 12.65
C LYS A 137 1.34 16.78 12.50
N ARG A 138 0.56 17.85 12.31
CA ARG A 138 1.15 19.18 12.25
C ARG A 138 1.73 19.47 13.64
N PRO A 139 3.00 19.90 13.72
CA PRO A 139 3.49 20.43 14.98
C PRO A 139 2.58 21.61 15.38
N ALA A 140 2.43 21.81 16.68
CA ALA A 140 1.70 22.98 17.17
C ALA A 140 2.21 24.19 16.40
N SER A 141 1.29 24.94 15.77
CA SER A 141 1.65 26.08 14.93
C SER A 141 2.63 26.98 15.68
N PRO A 142 3.85 27.25 15.16
CA PRO A 142 4.70 28.22 15.82
C PRO A 142 3.97 29.56 15.83
N PRO A 143 4.17 30.37 16.88
CA PRO A 143 3.53 31.70 16.92
C PRO A 143 3.89 32.44 15.64
N VAL A 144 2.87 32.98 14.97
CA VAL A 144 3.08 33.72 13.73
C VAL A 144 4.03 34.88 14.00
N PRO A 145 5.14 34.98 13.26
CA PRO A 145 6.01 36.14 13.45
C PRO A 145 5.25 37.41 13.13
N GLN A 146 5.26 38.33 14.04
CA GLN A 146 4.60 39.62 13.86
C GLN A 146 5.46 40.55 13.08
#